data_3360beac6ff53bbb754c1490770e3087
#
_entry.id   3360beac6ff53bbb754c1490770e3087
#
_cell.length_a   1.000
_cell.length_b   1.000
_cell.length_c   1.000
_cell.angle_alpha   90.00
_cell.angle_beta   90.00
_cell.angle_gamma   90.00
#
_symmetry.space_group_name_H-M   'P 1'
#
loop_
_entity.id
_entity.type
_entity.pdbx_description
1 polymer ?
#
loop_
_entity_poly.entity_id
_entity_poly.type
_entity_poly.pdbx_seq_one_letter_code
_entity_poly.pdbx_strand_id
1 'polypeptide(L)'
;VRLLPATDDRCETHVVVTDAQGPRAMHFQEWWIRHRAALPASEFVPIGAEDAEPAAGVVEAIAEADAVLLAPSNPVVSIGSVLAIPAIRRAVRSTTARVIGLSPIIGGRAMRGMAEACLATIGVQCEAAAVGAHYGARVTGGILDGWLVHTGDGTAVPGMAVREVPLLMTDIPATAAMATAALNLAGVMV
;
A
#
# COMPACT_ATOMS: atom_id res chain seq x y z
N VAL A 1 -17.41 -10.48 -8.77
CA VAL A 1 -16.31 -10.05 -7.87
C VAL A 1 -16.23 -11.04 -6.72
N ARG A 2 -15.04 -11.54 -6.42
CA ARG A 2 -14.74 -12.37 -5.25
C ARG A 2 -14.02 -11.51 -4.22
N LEU A 3 -14.52 -11.43 -2.99
CA LEU A 3 -13.88 -10.75 -1.87
C LEU A 3 -13.29 -11.81 -0.95
N LEU A 4 -11.99 -11.67 -0.65
CA LEU A 4 -11.26 -12.55 0.26
C LEU A 4 -10.66 -11.70 1.38
N PRO A 5 -10.71 -12.12 2.66
CA PRO A 5 -9.87 -11.53 3.68
C PRO A 5 -8.41 -11.86 3.40
N ALA A 6 -7.47 -11.05 3.88
CA ALA A 6 -6.05 -11.36 3.73
C ALA A 6 -5.66 -12.61 4.54
N THR A 7 -6.26 -12.76 5.71
CA THR A 7 -6.08 -13.89 6.63
C THR A 7 -7.34 -14.06 7.49
N ASP A 8 -7.56 -15.27 7.99
CA ASP A 8 -8.55 -15.56 9.03
C ASP A 8 -7.92 -15.53 10.44
N ASP A 9 -6.59 -15.38 10.52
CA ASP A 9 -5.88 -15.25 11.79
C ASP A 9 -6.03 -13.86 12.38
N ARG A 10 -5.85 -13.77 13.70
CA ARG A 10 -5.91 -12.50 14.40
C ARG A 10 -4.65 -11.67 14.14
N CYS A 11 -4.79 -10.61 13.36
CA CYS A 11 -3.76 -9.62 13.12
C CYS A 11 -4.23 -8.23 13.54
N GLU A 12 -3.39 -7.50 14.28
CA GLU A 12 -3.69 -6.16 14.76
C GLU A 12 -2.51 -5.22 14.49
N THR A 13 -2.78 -3.98 14.08
CA THR A 13 -1.75 -2.96 13.99
C THR A 13 -1.70 -2.18 15.30
N HIS A 14 -0.55 -2.19 15.96
CA HIS A 14 -0.26 -1.37 17.12
C HIS A 14 0.66 -0.20 16.74
N VAL A 15 0.55 0.88 17.48
CA VAL A 15 1.37 2.09 17.32
C VAL A 15 2.16 2.30 18.60
N VAL A 16 3.46 2.43 18.48
CA VAL A 16 4.32 2.87 19.58
C VAL A 16 4.36 4.40 19.57
N VAL A 17 3.96 5.00 20.66
CA VAL A 17 4.02 6.46 20.89
C VAL A 17 4.88 6.75 22.08
N THR A 18 5.48 7.94 22.12
CA THR A 18 6.22 8.42 23.29
C THR A 18 5.53 9.65 23.85
N ASP A 19 5.18 9.61 25.12
CA ASP A 19 4.62 10.73 25.87
C ASP A 19 5.44 11.01 27.14
N ALA A 20 4.91 11.83 28.04
CA ALA A 20 5.59 12.21 29.28
C ALA A 20 5.88 11.01 30.23
N GLN A 21 5.16 9.91 30.07
CA GLN A 21 5.35 8.66 30.83
C GLN A 21 6.32 7.69 30.15
N GLY A 22 6.80 8.01 28.95
CA GLY A 22 7.70 7.18 28.16
C GLY A 22 7.02 6.47 26.97
N PRO A 23 7.72 5.52 26.34
CA PRO A 23 7.17 4.78 25.20
C PRO A 23 6.08 3.82 25.66
N ARG A 24 4.97 3.79 24.91
CA ARG A 24 3.87 2.81 25.09
C ARG A 24 3.26 2.43 23.76
N ALA A 25 2.78 1.19 23.67
CA ALA A 25 2.02 0.72 22.53
C ALA A 25 0.52 0.87 22.78
N MET A 26 -0.21 1.22 21.72
CA MET A 26 -1.67 1.21 21.71
C MET A 26 -2.19 0.70 20.38
N HIS A 27 -3.45 0.25 20.34
CA HIS A 27 -4.08 -0.19 19.11
C HIS A 27 -4.20 0.98 18.12
N PHE A 28 -3.99 0.73 16.82
CA PHE A 28 -3.99 1.76 15.77
C PHE A 28 -5.30 2.56 15.76
N GLN A 29 -6.46 1.91 15.95
CA GLN A 29 -7.75 2.61 16.00
C GLN A 29 -7.86 3.57 17.19
N GLU A 30 -7.26 3.25 18.33
CA GLU A 30 -7.19 4.16 19.46
C GLU A 30 -6.36 5.38 19.13
N TRP A 31 -5.17 5.18 18.59
CA TRP A 31 -4.28 6.27 18.16
C TRP A 31 -4.96 7.16 17.10
N TRP A 32 -5.60 6.52 16.10
CA TRP A 32 -6.21 7.27 15.00
C TRP A 32 -7.50 7.97 15.43
N ILE A 33 -8.47 7.24 16.00
CA ILE A 33 -9.81 7.77 16.25
C ILE A 33 -9.87 8.60 17.53
N ARG A 34 -9.36 8.05 18.64
CA ARG A 34 -9.40 8.71 19.93
C ARG A 34 -8.41 9.86 20.02
N HIS A 35 -7.18 9.65 19.59
CA HIS A 35 -6.11 10.64 19.66
C HIS A 35 -5.93 11.43 18.37
N ARG A 36 -6.70 11.16 17.32
CA ARG A 36 -6.63 11.84 16.00
C ARG A 36 -5.21 11.89 15.44
N ALA A 37 -4.40 10.86 15.71
CA ALA A 37 -2.97 10.79 15.42
C ALA A 37 -2.13 11.96 15.92
N ALA A 38 -2.58 12.67 16.95
CA ALA A 38 -1.84 13.80 17.53
C ALA A 38 -0.64 13.37 18.37
N LEU A 39 -0.61 12.11 18.83
CA LEU A 39 0.54 11.57 19.55
C LEU A 39 1.63 11.16 18.54
N PRO A 40 2.88 11.66 18.68
CA PRO A 40 3.96 11.25 17.79
C PRO A 40 4.17 9.75 17.83
N ALA A 41 3.98 9.10 16.66
CA ALA A 41 4.25 7.68 16.49
C ALA A 41 5.74 7.47 16.18
N SER A 42 6.33 6.46 16.80
CA SER A 42 7.70 6.03 16.52
C SER A 42 7.77 4.73 15.74
N GLU A 43 6.73 3.91 15.80
CA GLU A 43 6.70 2.63 15.12
C GLU A 43 5.25 2.15 14.88
N PHE A 44 5.04 1.41 13.79
CA PHE A 44 3.83 0.61 13.54
C PHE A 44 4.17 -0.87 13.57
N VAL A 45 3.53 -1.60 14.46
CA VAL A 45 3.81 -3.03 14.70
C VAL A 45 2.61 -3.86 14.26
N PRO A 46 2.73 -4.67 13.19
CA PRO A 46 1.67 -5.58 12.75
C PRO A 46 1.71 -6.86 13.60
N ILE A 47 1.10 -6.83 14.77
CA ILE A 47 1.07 -7.96 15.71
C ILE A 47 0.32 -9.14 15.09
N GLY A 48 0.91 -10.33 15.16
CA GLY A 48 0.35 -11.58 14.65
C GLY A 48 0.57 -11.80 13.15
N ALA A 49 1.00 -10.78 12.39
CA ALA A 49 1.12 -10.90 10.94
C ALA A 49 2.28 -11.82 10.50
N GLU A 50 3.34 -11.93 11.31
CA GLU A 50 4.51 -12.76 10.99
C GLU A 50 4.16 -14.26 10.94
N ASP A 51 3.27 -14.70 11.84
CA ASP A 51 2.83 -16.09 11.96
C ASP A 51 1.52 -16.36 11.22
N ALA A 52 0.87 -15.34 10.68
CA ALA A 52 -0.43 -15.47 10.04
C ALA A 52 -0.32 -16.19 8.69
N GLU A 53 -1.29 -17.09 8.45
CA GLU A 53 -1.47 -17.73 7.16
C GLU A 53 -2.48 -16.97 6.30
N PRO A 54 -2.28 -16.90 4.98
CA PRO A 54 -3.27 -16.33 4.08
C PRO A 54 -4.60 -17.08 4.15
N ALA A 55 -5.71 -16.39 4.10
CA ALA A 55 -7.02 -17.03 3.97
C ALA A 55 -7.09 -17.88 2.69
N ALA A 56 -7.94 -18.90 2.72
CA ALA A 56 -8.09 -19.85 1.62
C ALA A 56 -8.37 -19.16 0.27
N GLY A 57 -7.57 -19.45 -0.74
CA GLY A 57 -7.69 -18.92 -2.09
C GLY A 57 -7.02 -17.58 -2.33
N VAL A 58 -6.34 -16.97 -1.35
CA VAL A 58 -5.62 -15.68 -1.53
C VAL A 58 -4.37 -15.88 -2.37
N VAL A 59 -3.56 -16.87 -2.04
CA VAL A 59 -2.31 -17.15 -2.77
C VAL A 59 -2.61 -17.59 -4.21
N GLU A 60 -3.61 -18.45 -4.37
CA GLU A 60 -4.07 -18.92 -5.68
C GLU A 60 -4.58 -17.75 -6.53
N ALA A 61 -5.40 -16.86 -5.95
CA ALA A 61 -5.91 -15.69 -6.66
C ALA A 61 -4.78 -14.75 -7.14
N ILE A 62 -3.70 -14.60 -6.36
CA ILE A 62 -2.52 -13.81 -6.76
C ILE A 62 -1.74 -14.54 -7.87
N ALA A 63 -1.58 -15.86 -7.77
CA ALA A 63 -0.82 -16.65 -8.72
C ALA A 63 -1.50 -16.75 -10.10
N GLU A 64 -2.84 -16.82 -10.12
CA GLU A 64 -3.66 -16.97 -11.32
C GLU A 64 -4.08 -15.62 -11.95
N ALA A 65 -3.74 -14.51 -11.32
CA ALA A 65 -4.15 -13.19 -11.80
C ALA A 65 -3.46 -12.81 -13.12
N ASP A 66 -4.19 -12.14 -14.02
CA ASP A 66 -3.61 -11.48 -15.21
C ASP A 66 -2.83 -10.21 -14.84
N ALA A 67 -3.24 -9.53 -13.77
CA ALA A 67 -2.57 -8.38 -13.17
C ALA A 67 -2.87 -8.30 -11.67
N VAL A 68 -1.92 -7.81 -10.89
CA VAL A 68 -2.11 -7.48 -9.47
C VAL A 68 -2.05 -5.97 -9.32
N LEU A 69 -3.10 -5.38 -8.75
CA LEU A 69 -3.18 -3.93 -8.52
C LEU A 69 -3.14 -3.62 -7.02
N LEU A 70 -2.17 -2.81 -6.61
CA LEU A 70 -2.15 -2.22 -5.28
C LEU A 70 -2.95 -0.91 -5.31
N ALA A 71 -4.11 -0.91 -4.69
CA ALA A 71 -4.99 0.26 -4.62
C ALA A 71 -4.29 1.47 -3.97
N PRO A 72 -4.72 2.72 -4.26
CA PRO A 72 -4.15 3.94 -3.68
C PRO A 72 -4.58 4.09 -2.22
N SER A 73 -4.01 3.26 -1.36
CA SER A 73 -4.30 3.21 0.07
C SER A 73 -3.03 3.45 0.88
N ASN A 74 -3.19 3.62 2.19
CA ASN A 74 -2.07 3.90 3.09
C ASN A 74 -0.97 2.82 2.96
N PRO A 75 0.28 3.20 2.61
CA PRO A 75 1.35 2.22 2.37
C PRO A 75 1.76 1.44 3.62
N VAL A 76 1.54 2.02 4.80
CA VAL A 76 1.99 1.45 6.09
C VAL A 76 0.91 0.58 6.71
N VAL A 77 -0.25 1.17 6.99
CA VAL A 77 -1.29 0.54 7.80
C VAL A 77 -2.46 -0.06 7.00
N SER A 78 -2.40 -0.02 5.67
CA SER A 78 -3.36 -0.69 4.79
C SER A 78 -2.62 -1.71 3.91
N ILE A 79 -1.96 -1.28 2.86
CA ILE A 79 -1.18 -2.18 1.99
C ILE A 79 -0.06 -2.86 2.79
N GLY A 80 0.64 -2.11 3.65
CA GLY A 80 1.70 -2.64 4.51
C GLY A 80 1.22 -3.74 5.44
N SER A 81 0.02 -3.61 6.04
CA SER A 81 -0.54 -4.64 6.91
C SER A 81 -0.84 -5.94 6.16
N VAL A 82 -1.34 -5.86 4.92
CA VAL A 82 -1.55 -7.05 4.07
C VAL A 82 -0.21 -7.69 3.70
N LEU A 83 0.76 -6.88 3.31
CA LEU A 83 2.10 -7.33 2.93
C LEU A 83 2.98 -7.74 4.10
N ALA A 84 2.57 -7.46 5.34
CA ALA A 84 3.24 -7.95 6.54
C ALA A 84 3.07 -9.46 6.73
N ILE A 85 2.05 -10.06 6.11
CA ILE A 85 1.86 -11.53 6.07
C ILE A 85 2.90 -12.11 5.08
N PRO A 86 3.89 -12.89 5.53
CA PRO A 86 5.03 -13.28 4.70
C PRO A 86 4.64 -14.06 3.45
N ALA A 87 3.64 -14.92 3.55
CA ALA A 87 3.17 -15.74 2.43
C ALA A 87 2.50 -14.89 1.33
N ILE A 88 1.72 -13.86 1.70
CA ILE A 88 1.14 -12.92 0.73
C ILE A 88 2.24 -12.11 0.06
N ARG A 89 3.18 -11.57 0.82
CA ARG A 89 4.31 -10.83 0.27
C ARG A 89 5.12 -11.68 -0.72
N ARG A 90 5.39 -12.95 -0.38
CA ARG A 90 6.05 -13.89 -1.30
C ARG A 90 5.23 -14.12 -2.56
N ALA A 91 3.91 -14.36 -2.44
CA ALA A 91 3.02 -14.57 -3.58
C ALA A 91 3.05 -13.37 -4.54
N VAL A 92 2.92 -12.13 -4.02
CA VAL A 92 3.01 -10.90 -4.82
C VAL A 92 4.37 -10.75 -5.51
N ARG A 93 5.46 -11.14 -4.85
CA ARG A 93 6.81 -11.06 -5.45
C ARG A 93 7.05 -12.11 -6.53
N SER A 94 6.47 -13.30 -6.39
CA SER A 94 6.73 -14.46 -7.23
C SER A 94 5.72 -14.67 -8.35
N THR A 95 4.58 -13.96 -8.34
CA THR A 95 3.57 -14.08 -9.41
C THR A 95 4.16 -13.69 -10.77
N THR A 96 3.71 -14.37 -11.82
CA THR A 96 4.03 -14.02 -13.21
C THR A 96 3.25 -12.81 -13.71
N ALA A 97 2.13 -12.48 -13.05
CA ALA A 97 1.38 -11.27 -13.31
C ALA A 97 2.19 -10.01 -13.05
N ARG A 98 1.96 -8.96 -13.81
CA ARG A 98 2.55 -7.65 -13.49
C ARG A 98 1.86 -7.04 -12.29
N VAL A 99 2.65 -6.51 -11.36
CA VAL A 99 2.17 -5.82 -10.16
C VAL A 99 2.26 -4.33 -10.36
N ILE A 100 1.12 -3.67 -10.39
CA ILE A 100 1.01 -2.22 -10.59
C ILE A 100 0.49 -1.57 -9.30
N GLY A 101 1.24 -0.62 -8.80
CA GLY A 101 0.80 0.22 -7.68
C GLY A 101 0.21 1.54 -8.16
N LEU A 102 -0.74 2.07 -7.40
CA LEU A 102 -1.33 3.38 -7.61
C LEU A 102 -0.98 4.28 -6.43
N SER A 103 -0.47 5.49 -6.72
CA SER A 103 -0.05 6.41 -5.67
C SER A 103 -1.23 6.90 -4.81
N PRO A 104 -1.14 6.81 -3.49
CA PRO A 104 -2.07 7.45 -2.57
C PRO A 104 -1.76 8.94 -2.36
N ILE A 105 -0.65 9.43 -2.94
CA ILE A 105 -0.17 10.80 -2.76
C ILE A 105 -0.43 11.57 -4.05
N ILE A 106 -1.01 12.75 -3.92
CA ILE A 106 -1.32 13.70 -5.00
C ILE A 106 -0.82 15.08 -4.58
N GLY A 107 0.07 15.69 -5.35
CA GLY A 107 0.62 17.01 -5.07
C GLY A 107 1.32 17.09 -3.71
N GLY A 108 2.01 16.04 -3.30
CA GLY A 108 2.71 15.97 -2.01
C GLY A 108 1.80 15.77 -0.80
N ARG A 109 0.55 15.35 -0.99
CA ARG A 109 -0.43 15.16 0.08
C ARG A 109 -1.17 13.84 -0.03
N ALA A 110 -1.49 13.23 1.11
CA ALA A 110 -2.45 12.16 1.18
C ALA A 110 -3.87 12.72 1.05
N MET A 111 -4.65 12.17 0.12
CA MET A 111 -6.02 12.66 -0.11
C MET A 111 -6.99 12.32 1.01
N ARG A 112 -6.70 11.29 1.79
CA ARG A 112 -7.52 10.85 2.94
C ARG A 112 -6.65 10.17 3.99
N GLY A 113 -7.14 10.19 5.23
CA GLY A 113 -6.56 9.45 6.34
C GLY A 113 -5.24 10.05 6.84
N MET A 114 -4.37 9.19 7.34
CA MET A 114 -3.17 9.57 8.11
C MET A 114 -1.89 9.12 7.42
N ALA A 115 -1.91 8.96 6.10
CA ALA A 115 -0.74 8.43 5.38
C ALA A 115 0.49 9.33 5.57
N GLU A 116 0.33 10.65 5.69
CA GLU A 116 1.43 11.58 5.95
C GLU A 116 2.14 11.25 7.29
N ALA A 117 1.37 11.11 8.38
CA ALA A 117 1.91 10.76 9.69
C ALA A 117 2.54 9.34 9.68
N CYS A 118 1.91 8.38 9.00
CA CYS A 118 2.43 7.03 8.87
C CYS A 118 3.75 7.00 8.09
N LEU A 119 3.83 7.71 6.97
CA LEU A 119 5.04 7.81 6.15
C LEU A 119 6.18 8.50 6.91
N ALA A 120 5.88 9.60 7.62
CA ALA A 120 6.86 10.30 8.46
C ALA A 120 7.46 9.36 9.52
N THR A 121 6.64 8.52 10.16
CA THR A 121 7.08 7.55 11.16
C THR A 121 8.11 6.57 10.62
N ILE A 122 7.95 6.12 9.37
CA ILE A 122 8.87 5.18 8.72
C ILE A 122 9.98 5.86 7.91
N GLY A 123 10.11 7.19 8.00
CA GLY A 123 11.14 7.96 7.30
C GLY A 123 10.95 8.07 5.80
N VAL A 124 9.73 7.87 5.28
CA VAL A 124 9.39 8.02 3.87
C VAL A 124 8.74 9.38 3.64
N GLN A 125 9.23 10.12 2.64
CA GLN A 125 8.65 11.40 2.29
C GLN A 125 7.22 11.23 1.72
N CYS A 126 6.34 12.22 1.99
CA CYS A 126 4.98 12.21 1.46
C CYS A 126 4.97 12.66 -0.01
N GLU A 127 5.59 11.86 -0.87
CA GLU A 127 5.73 12.08 -2.30
C GLU A 127 5.47 10.78 -3.07
N ALA A 128 4.87 10.89 -4.25
CA ALA A 128 4.56 9.72 -5.08
C ALA A 128 5.82 8.89 -5.41
N ALA A 129 6.96 9.57 -5.67
CA ALA A 129 8.25 8.92 -5.90
C ALA A 129 8.74 8.12 -4.70
N ALA A 130 8.70 8.73 -3.52
CA ALA A 130 9.20 8.11 -2.29
C ALA A 130 8.37 6.89 -1.89
N VAL A 131 7.04 6.95 -2.09
CA VAL A 131 6.16 5.80 -1.85
C VAL A 131 6.40 4.70 -2.89
N GLY A 132 6.59 5.04 -4.17
CA GLY A 132 6.97 4.06 -5.19
C GLY A 132 8.30 3.38 -4.86
N ALA A 133 9.30 4.14 -4.43
CA ALA A 133 10.60 3.63 -4.00
C ALA A 133 10.51 2.76 -2.72
N HIS A 134 9.61 3.09 -1.79
CA HIS A 134 9.35 2.29 -0.59
C HIS A 134 8.84 0.89 -0.93
N TYR A 135 7.93 0.74 -1.90
CA TYR A 135 7.52 -0.57 -2.41
C TYR A 135 8.63 -1.25 -3.20
N GLY A 136 9.42 -0.47 -3.92
CA GLY A 136 10.55 -0.91 -4.72
C GLY A 136 10.16 -1.65 -6.01
N ALA A 137 11.05 -1.56 -6.99
CA ALA A 137 10.90 -2.29 -8.24
C ALA A 137 11.21 -3.79 -8.06
N ARG A 138 10.44 -4.66 -8.69
CA ARG A 138 10.63 -6.11 -8.62
C ARG A 138 12.02 -6.52 -9.11
N VAL A 139 12.54 -5.89 -10.15
CA VAL A 139 13.88 -6.14 -10.70
C VAL A 139 15.02 -5.84 -9.72
N THR A 140 14.75 -5.05 -8.67
CA THR A 140 15.73 -4.74 -7.61
C THR A 140 15.34 -5.34 -6.25
N GLY A 141 14.42 -6.32 -6.23
CA GLY A 141 14.01 -7.01 -5.01
C GLY A 141 12.78 -6.44 -4.31
N GLY A 142 12.14 -5.41 -4.88
CA GLY A 142 10.85 -4.87 -4.44
C GLY A 142 9.66 -5.72 -4.91
N ILE A 143 8.50 -5.08 -5.07
CA ILE A 143 7.24 -5.77 -5.41
C ILE A 143 6.54 -5.23 -6.65
N LEU A 144 6.91 -4.05 -7.19
CA LEU A 144 6.20 -3.40 -8.29
C LEU A 144 6.93 -3.55 -9.63
N ASP A 145 6.15 -3.73 -10.70
CA ASP A 145 6.60 -3.62 -12.09
C ASP A 145 6.24 -2.25 -12.68
N GLY A 146 5.18 -1.62 -12.16
CA GLY A 146 4.73 -0.30 -12.63
C GLY A 146 4.09 0.51 -11.52
N TRP A 147 4.09 1.83 -11.72
CA TRP A 147 3.60 2.80 -10.77
C TRP A 147 2.78 3.88 -11.45
N LEU A 148 1.51 4.05 -11.06
CA LEU A 148 0.69 5.16 -11.50
C LEU A 148 0.82 6.31 -10.51
N VAL A 149 1.07 7.50 -11.03
CA VAL A 149 1.12 8.76 -10.29
C VAL A 149 0.09 9.73 -10.83
N HIS A 150 -0.32 10.69 -10.02
CA HIS A 150 -1.24 11.73 -10.50
C HIS A 150 -0.57 12.62 -11.55
N THR A 151 -1.37 13.14 -12.46
CA THR A 151 -0.92 14.12 -13.46
C THR A 151 -0.25 15.32 -12.78
N GLY A 152 1.00 15.59 -13.12
CA GLY A 152 1.84 16.62 -12.48
C GLY A 152 2.73 16.11 -11.34
N ASP A 153 2.54 14.87 -10.86
CA ASP A 153 3.43 14.22 -9.89
C ASP A 153 4.47 13.32 -10.57
N GLY A 154 4.72 13.58 -11.88
CA GLY A 154 5.62 12.79 -12.71
C GLY A 154 7.00 12.68 -12.09
N THR A 155 7.47 11.44 -11.99
CA THR A 155 8.77 11.12 -11.40
C THR A 155 9.31 9.84 -11.99
N ALA A 156 10.62 9.66 -11.92
CA ALA A 156 11.23 8.40 -12.26
C ALA A 156 11.48 7.59 -10.98
N VAL A 157 11.01 6.34 -10.96
CA VAL A 157 11.38 5.36 -9.93
C VAL A 157 12.27 4.32 -10.62
N PRO A 158 13.54 4.17 -10.21
CA PRO A 158 14.46 3.26 -10.87
C PRO A 158 13.95 1.82 -10.97
N GLY A 159 14.03 1.24 -12.16
CA GLY A 159 13.61 -0.13 -12.43
C GLY A 159 12.10 -0.34 -12.55
N MET A 160 11.29 0.73 -12.60
CA MET A 160 9.83 0.68 -12.61
C MET A 160 9.28 1.51 -13.76
N ALA A 161 8.26 1.00 -14.45
CA ALA A 161 7.50 1.76 -15.43
C ALA A 161 6.57 2.74 -14.69
N VAL A 162 6.78 4.06 -14.86
CA VAL A 162 5.93 5.08 -14.24
C VAL A 162 5.03 5.70 -15.31
N ARG A 163 3.76 5.93 -14.96
CA ARG A 163 2.79 6.59 -15.85
C ARG A 163 1.96 7.59 -15.08
N GLU A 164 1.83 8.79 -15.63
CA GLU A 164 0.95 9.84 -15.11
C GLU A 164 -0.47 9.69 -15.66
N VAL A 165 -1.45 9.71 -14.76
CA VAL A 165 -2.89 9.72 -15.07
C VAL A 165 -3.65 10.44 -13.95
N PRO A 166 -4.86 10.96 -14.18
CA PRO A 166 -5.69 11.46 -13.10
C PRO A 166 -6.00 10.34 -12.09
N LEU A 167 -5.64 10.53 -10.80
CA LEU A 167 -5.86 9.55 -9.74
C LEU A 167 -7.00 9.94 -8.78
N LEU A 168 -7.72 11.04 -9.04
CA LEU A 168 -8.87 11.43 -8.23
C LEU A 168 -10.09 10.60 -8.65
N MET A 169 -10.61 9.83 -7.72
CA MET A 169 -11.83 9.02 -7.88
C MET A 169 -13.07 9.89 -7.63
N THR A 170 -13.31 10.86 -8.51
CA THR A 170 -14.44 11.82 -8.40
C THR A 170 -15.78 11.18 -8.67
N ASP A 171 -15.79 10.19 -9.56
CA ASP A 171 -16.99 9.48 -10.01
C ASP A 171 -16.61 8.08 -10.54
N ILE A 172 -17.61 7.31 -11.00
CA ILE A 172 -17.41 5.98 -11.55
C ILE A 172 -16.57 6.01 -12.84
N PRO A 173 -16.82 6.90 -13.83
CA PRO A 173 -15.98 6.99 -15.02
C PRO A 173 -14.51 7.30 -14.72
N ALA A 174 -14.22 8.24 -13.83
CA ALA A 174 -12.85 8.58 -13.43
C ALA A 174 -12.14 7.37 -12.77
N THR A 175 -12.85 6.67 -11.88
CA THR A 175 -12.34 5.47 -11.24
C THR A 175 -12.07 4.34 -12.24
N ALA A 176 -12.98 4.13 -13.20
CA ALA A 176 -12.81 3.15 -14.27
C ALA A 176 -11.62 3.48 -15.18
N ALA A 177 -11.46 4.75 -15.55
CA ALA A 177 -10.33 5.21 -16.37
C ALA A 177 -8.99 4.96 -15.66
N MET A 178 -8.91 5.23 -14.36
CA MET A 178 -7.73 4.94 -13.54
C MET A 178 -7.42 3.44 -13.50
N ALA A 179 -8.44 2.59 -13.28
CA ALA A 179 -8.28 1.13 -13.28
C ALA A 179 -7.83 0.62 -14.66
N THR A 180 -8.44 1.10 -15.74
CA THR A 180 -8.04 0.80 -17.12
C THR A 180 -6.58 1.20 -17.39
N ALA A 181 -6.15 2.37 -16.92
CA ALA A 181 -4.76 2.80 -17.07
C ALA A 181 -3.78 1.86 -16.35
N ALA A 182 -4.16 1.35 -15.17
CA ALA A 182 -3.36 0.37 -14.43
C ALA A 182 -3.27 -0.97 -15.16
N LEU A 183 -4.40 -1.49 -15.68
CA LEU A 183 -4.45 -2.73 -16.46
C LEU A 183 -3.63 -2.61 -17.75
N ASN A 184 -3.75 -1.49 -18.46
CA ASN A 184 -2.94 -1.22 -19.66
C ASN A 184 -1.43 -1.16 -19.35
N LEU A 185 -1.03 -0.59 -18.18
CA LEU A 185 0.37 -0.60 -17.75
C LEU A 185 0.85 -2.02 -17.41
N ALA A 186 -0.05 -2.87 -16.93
CA ALA A 186 0.21 -4.29 -16.74
C ALA A 186 0.27 -5.10 -18.05
N GLY A 187 -0.15 -4.52 -19.18
CA GLY A 187 -0.22 -5.21 -20.48
C GLY A 187 -1.53 -5.98 -20.69
N VAL A 188 -2.53 -5.77 -19.83
CA VAL A 188 -3.87 -6.35 -19.98
C VAL A 188 -4.73 -5.37 -20.77
N MET A 189 -5.22 -5.79 -21.93
CA MET A 189 -6.16 -5.01 -22.75
C MET A 189 -7.58 -5.16 -22.23
N VAL A 190 -8.28 -4.03 -22.02
CA VAL A 190 -9.65 -3.95 -21.50
C VAL A 190 -10.54 -3.24 -22.51
#